data_102ab0dec04b2e37d665969054b1fe18
#
_entry.id   102ab0dec04b2e37d665969054b1fe18
#
_cell.length_a   1.000
_cell.length_b   1.000
_cell.length_c   1.000
_cell.angle_alpha   90.00
_cell.angle_beta   90.00
_cell.angle_gamma   90.00
#
_symmetry.space_group_name_H-M   'P 1'
#
loop_
_entity.id
_entity.type
_entity.pdbx_description
1 polymer ?
#
loop_
_entity_poly.entity_id
_entity_poly.type
_entity_poly.pdbx_seq_one_letter_code
_entity_poly.pdbx_strand_id
1 'polypeptide(L)'
;MTIIAGVDVGNATTEVAFLDGTRLLGVDRVPTRGRKGSVDSLRGAAALVRRLERRLGCRVTQARVAPLRAVDTTTLAIPATPPATGRLRLITAGVATPGGTGAWAGVPLWLDRPLPPAGEPGHGGPPGAAPAVAMVPAGFGHARAAERLRALLAGGVPVGAALAGGDEGVLIFNRLNATLPVIDQVDLAAVAGCDLVAVEVRPPGDPLTLLADPVALAAAFSLPAAEAGDAAVLCRTLVDFSNAVVGRAAPGGPDPGASRERSPGDAGRERSPGDSTPGDNGGPWVETATERVPLRPACALVPGWPVGAVRTLGTGDGPVEVDDLFALDLAEVADTATARRGRLGAAALVASLRRMPDGADHAAVLADLLGLPVHSMLSEPAAARLGALTTPGARPDAVVVDLGAGTVDVIAPDGEVVAAGAGDLLTAAVAETLRIPRAAADWVKRGPCLRVDGAQRFEAEDGSRGFLDRPAPAAAAGMLAAAGPAGLLPFDRQHSPAEWRAIRLRLKEAAFGANLRRALRTLGGSLPQVLLVGGPAGDDELLGVLLRSLPADVPVGRGSVGGTLDGPSAGHRYAAAVGLGLAGRGPAADLAGRGPAAGPAPEMER
;
A
#
# COMPACT_ATOMS: atom_id res chain seq x y z
N MET A 1 -12.85 -38.79 -23.05
CA MET A 1 -13.05 -37.45 -22.44
C MET A 1 -11.68 -36.81 -22.30
N THR A 2 -11.43 -35.68 -22.96
CA THR A 2 -10.12 -35.01 -22.90
C THR A 2 -10.26 -33.76 -22.07
N ILE A 3 -9.98 -33.90 -20.76
CA ILE A 3 -10.09 -32.80 -19.81
C ILE A 3 -8.81 -31.97 -19.81
N ILE A 4 -8.96 -30.68 -20.10
CA ILE A 4 -7.87 -29.70 -20.16
C ILE A 4 -7.94 -28.80 -18.92
N ALA A 5 -6.81 -28.64 -18.22
CA ALA A 5 -6.66 -27.63 -17.20
C ALA A 5 -6.04 -26.35 -17.80
N GLY A 6 -6.76 -25.24 -17.79
CA GLY A 6 -6.16 -23.92 -17.93
C GLY A 6 -5.65 -23.46 -16.57
N VAL A 7 -4.37 -23.13 -16.49
CA VAL A 7 -3.67 -22.76 -15.23
C VAL A 7 -3.15 -21.35 -15.36
N ASP A 8 -3.70 -20.45 -14.58
CA ASP A 8 -3.25 -19.07 -14.45
C ASP A 8 -2.51 -18.86 -13.13
N VAL A 9 -1.26 -18.41 -13.20
CA VAL A 9 -0.44 -18.11 -12.03
C VAL A 9 -0.24 -16.60 -11.96
N GLY A 10 -1.15 -15.93 -11.26
CA GLY A 10 -1.05 -14.48 -11.02
C GLY A 10 -0.12 -14.11 -9.85
N ASN A 11 0.12 -12.81 -9.65
CA ASN A 11 0.94 -12.32 -8.54
C ASN A 11 0.30 -12.58 -7.16
N ALA A 12 -1.00 -12.41 -7.03
CA ALA A 12 -1.71 -12.60 -5.76
C ALA A 12 -2.44 -13.95 -5.67
N THR A 13 -3.02 -14.43 -6.78
CA THR A 13 -3.82 -15.66 -6.83
C THR A 13 -3.39 -16.56 -7.98
N THR A 14 -3.41 -17.87 -7.74
CA THR A 14 -3.31 -18.90 -8.76
C THR A 14 -4.70 -19.46 -8.99
N GLU A 15 -5.12 -19.56 -10.25
CA GLU A 15 -6.46 -19.94 -10.68
C GLU A 15 -6.41 -21.09 -11.68
N VAL A 16 -7.40 -21.98 -11.61
CA VAL A 16 -7.48 -23.14 -12.50
C VAL A 16 -8.92 -23.34 -12.98
N ALA A 17 -9.07 -23.62 -14.28
CA ALA A 17 -10.34 -24.00 -14.91
C ALA A 17 -10.19 -25.33 -15.63
N PHE A 18 -11.15 -26.27 -15.44
CA PHE A 18 -11.20 -27.55 -16.17
C PHE A 18 -12.27 -27.50 -17.24
N LEU A 19 -11.88 -27.88 -18.45
CA LEU A 19 -12.76 -27.93 -19.61
C LEU A 19 -12.72 -29.30 -20.28
N ASP A 20 -13.89 -29.78 -20.69
CA ASP A 20 -14.06 -30.88 -21.62
C ASP A 20 -14.72 -30.37 -22.90
N GLY A 21 -13.97 -30.22 -23.93
CA GLY A 21 -14.43 -29.50 -25.10
C GLY A 21 -14.69 -28.02 -24.81
N THR A 22 -15.89 -27.55 -25.07
CA THR A 22 -16.41 -26.23 -24.70
C THR A 22 -17.16 -26.27 -23.37
N ARG A 23 -17.23 -27.40 -22.70
CA ARG A 23 -17.91 -27.53 -21.42
C ARG A 23 -16.98 -27.15 -20.28
N LEU A 24 -17.36 -26.13 -19.50
CA LEU A 24 -16.69 -25.79 -18.24
C LEU A 24 -17.14 -26.76 -17.15
N LEU A 25 -16.21 -27.55 -16.61
CA LEU A 25 -16.49 -28.53 -15.54
C LEU A 25 -16.42 -27.90 -14.15
N GLY A 26 -15.53 -26.95 -13.97
CA GLY A 26 -15.38 -26.24 -12.69
C GLY A 26 -14.10 -25.42 -12.64
N VAL A 27 -14.04 -24.56 -11.64
CA VAL A 27 -12.92 -23.66 -11.39
C VAL A 27 -12.51 -23.71 -9.92
N ASP A 28 -11.26 -23.34 -9.63
CA ASP A 28 -10.75 -23.25 -8.28
C ASP A 28 -9.59 -22.27 -8.17
N ARG A 29 -9.30 -21.77 -6.95
CA ARG A 29 -8.22 -20.79 -6.72
C ARG A 29 -7.59 -20.92 -5.35
N VAL A 30 -6.35 -20.42 -5.24
CA VAL A 30 -5.61 -20.26 -3.99
C VAL A 30 -4.77 -18.97 -4.05
N PRO A 31 -4.35 -18.41 -2.92
CA PRO A 31 -3.27 -17.44 -2.92
C PRO A 31 -2.02 -18.02 -3.57
N THR A 32 -1.32 -17.26 -4.40
CA THR A 32 -0.06 -17.67 -5.03
C THR A 32 1.00 -17.85 -3.94
N ARG A 33 1.69 -18.97 -3.98
CA ARG A 33 2.78 -19.27 -3.05
C ARG A 33 4.09 -18.70 -3.59
N GLY A 34 4.78 -17.93 -2.77
CA GLY A 34 6.03 -17.31 -3.18
C GLY A 34 5.83 -16.31 -4.33
N ARG A 35 6.87 -16.11 -5.11
CA ARG A 35 6.86 -15.18 -6.26
C ARG A 35 6.30 -15.87 -7.51
N LYS A 36 5.53 -15.14 -8.33
CA LYS A 36 5.06 -15.61 -9.65
C LYS A 36 6.22 -16.16 -10.46
N GLY A 37 6.07 -17.38 -11.01
CA GLY A 37 7.13 -18.08 -11.75
C GLY A 37 8.15 -18.83 -10.90
N SER A 38 8.13 -18.71 -9.55
CA SER A 38 8.98 -19.53 -8.69
C SER A 38 8.50 -20.99 -8.66
N VAL A 39 9.40 -21.91 -8.30
CA VAL A 39 9.07 -23.34 -8.11
C VAL A 39 7.95 -23.51 -7.09
N ASP A 40 7.88 -22.67 -6.06
CA ASP A 40 6.82 -22.74 -5.04
C ASP A 40 5.46 -22.31 -5.59
N SER A 41 5.41 -21.32 -6.50
CA SER A 41 4.19 -20.94 -7.19
C SER A 41 3.67 -22.08 -8.08
N LEU A 42 4.56 -22.75 -8.79
CA LEU A 42 4.23 -23.90 -9.65
C LEU A 42 3.80 -25.14 -8.84
N ARG A 43 4.44 -25.40 -7.69
CA ARG A 43 3.97 -26.42 -6.73
C ARG A 43 2.58 -26.10 -6.20
N GLY A 44 2.30 -24.82 -5.93
CA GLY A 44 0.98 -24.35 -5.55
C GLY A 44 -0.06 -24.60 -6.64
N ALA A 45 0.27 -24.30 -7.90
CA ALA A 45 -0.57 -24.56 -9.06
C ALA A 45 -0.85 -26.05 -9.26
N ALA A 46 0.18 -26.91 -9.19
CA ALA A 46 0.01 -28.35 -9.29
C ALA A 46 -0.88 -28.91 -8.17
N ALA A 47 -0.70 -28.44 -6.94
CA ALA A 47 -1.56 -28.85 -5.81
C ALA A 47 -3.01 -28.43 -6.02
N LEU A 48 -3.26 -27.23 -6.62
CA LEU A 48 -4.58 -26.73 -6.95
C LEU A 48 -5.26 -27.59 -8.01
N VAL A 49 -4.56 -27.96 -9.09
CA VAL A 49 -5.05 -28.89 -10.12
C VAL A 49 -5.50 -30.20 -9.47
N ARG A 50 -4.64 -30.83 -8.65
CA ARG A 50 -4.99 -32.07 -7.96
C ARG A 50 -6.16 -31.93 -6.99
N ARG A 51 -6.31 -30.77 -6.35
CA ARG A 51 -7.45 -30.46 -5.49
C ARG A 51 -8.75 -30.43 -6.29
N LEU A 52 -8.75 -29.76 -7.45
CA LEU A 52 -9.90 -29.68 -8.31
C LEU A 52 -10.26 -31.03 -8.93
N GLU A 53 -9.26 -31.87 -9.32
CA GLU A 53 -9.48 -33.25 -9.75
C GLU A 53 -10.25 -34.05 -8.71
N ARG A 54 -9.80 -34.02 -7.44
CA ARG A 54 -10.49 -34.73 -6.35
C ARG A 54 -11.91 -34.22 -6.11
N ARG A 55 -12.11 -32.89 -6.20
CA ARG A 55 -13.44 -32.28 -5.98
C ARG A 55 -14.44 -32.66 -7.09
N LEU A 56 -13.97 -32.76 -8.33
CA LEU A 56 -14.81 -33.06 -9.49
C LEU A 56 -14.86 -34.57 -9.82
N GLY A 57 -14.06 -35.40 -9.19
CA GLY A 57 -13.98 -36.84 -9.45
C GLY A 57 -13.45 -37.18 -10.84
N CYS A 58 -12.62 -36.31 -11.44
CA CYS A 58 -12.10 -36.47 -12.81
C CYS A 58 -10.57 -36.36 -12.85
N ARG A 59 -9.97 -36.73 -13.99
CA ARG A 59 -8.53 -36.61 -14.23
C ARG A 59 -8.26 -35.71 -15.43
N VAL A 60 -7.33 -34.80 -15.25
CA VAL A 60 -6.82 -33.93 -16.31
C VAL A 60 -5.89 -34.74 -17.21
N THR A 61 -6.02 -34.58 -18.52
CA THR A 61 -5.19 -35.26 -19.53
C THR A 61 -4.04 -34.38 -20.03
N GLN A 62 -4.20 -33.06 -19.98
CA GLN A 62 -3.19 -32.06 -20.30
C GLN A 62 -3.48 -30.76 -19.59
N ALA A 63 -2.46 -29.93 -19.36
CA ALA A 63 -2.63 -28.58 -18.84
C ALA A 63 -2.09 -27.54 -19.82
N ARG A 64 -2.58 -26.29 -19.69
CA ARG A 64 -2.13 -25.14 -20.45
C ARG A 64 -1.84 -24.00 -19.50
N VAL A 65 -0.70 -23.37 -19.69
CA VAL A 65 -0.22 -22.24 -18.88
C VAL A 65 0.22 -21.11 -19.81
N ALA A 66 0.03 -19.87 -19.41
CA ALA A 66 0.66 -18.75 -20.13
C ALA A 66 2.18 -18.78 -19.90
N PRO A 67 2.99 -18.24 -20.83
CA PRO A 67 4.39 -17.95 -20.55
C PRO A 67 4.44 -17.07 -19.29
N LEU A 68 4.95 -17.62 -18.19
CA LEU A 68 5.06 -16.88 -16.93
C LEU A 68 6.22 -15.89 -17.06
N ARG A 69 5.97 -14.75 -17.67
CA ARG A 69 6.87 -13.63 -17.51
C ARG A 69 6.83 -13.24 -16.04
N ALA A 70 7.94 -13.43 -15.35
CA ALA A 70 8.06 -12.94 -13.99
C ALA A 70 8.02 -11.41 -14.05
N VAL A 71 6.86 -10.87 -13.75
CA VAL A 71 6.64 -9.44 -13.61
C VAL A 71 6.71 -9.14 -12.14
N ASP A 72 7.70 -8.35 -11.76
CA ASP A 72 7.82 -7.86 -10.39
C ASP A 72 7.13 -6.51 -10.29
N THR A 73 6.01 -6.47 -9.56
CA THR A 73 5.36 -5.22 -9.20
C THR A 73 5.79 -4.86 -7.78
N THR A 74 6.62 -3.83 -7.68
CA THR A 74 7.02 -3.25 -6.39
C THR A 74 6.24 -1.99 -6.11
N THR A 75 5.79 -1.82 -4.86
CA THR A 75 5.18 -0.56 -4.40
C THR A 75 6.15 0.13 -3.46
N LEU A 76 6.61 1.32 -3.85
CA LEU A 76 7.51 2.16 -3.07
C LEU A 76 6.73 3.31 -2.45
N ALA A 77 6.86 3.51 -1.14
CA ALA A 77 6.33 4.66 -0.44
C ALA A 77 7.32 5.83 -0.49
N ILE A 78 6.87 6.98 -0.95
CA ILE A 78 7.65 8.22 -0.94
C ILE A 78 7.31 8.98 0.34
N PRO A 79 8.24 9.16 1.28
CA PRO A 79 7.97 9.85 2.53
C PRO A 79 7.42 11.27 2.30
N ALA A 80 6.51 11.69 3.17
CA ALA A 80 6.06 13.08 3.20
C ALA A 80 7.26 13.97 3.59
N THR A 81 7.50 15.02 2.81
CA THR A 81 8.50 16.03 3.20
C THR A 81 7.88 16.86 4.32
N PRO A 82 8.51 16.94 5.50
CA PRO A 82 8.05 17.82 6.55
C PRO A 82 7.97 19.27 6.01
N PRO A 83 6.95 20.04 6.41
CA PRO A 83 6.88 21.44 6.03
C PRO A 83 8.10 22.21 6.55
N ALA A 84 8.51 23.25 5.84
CA ALA A 84 9.53 24.15 6.33
C ALA A 84 8.98 24.93 7.54
N THR A 85 9.60 24.78 8.70
CA THR A 85 9.15 25.31 10.00
C THR A 85 10.27 26.06 10.71
N GLY A 86 11.12 26.75 9.96
CA GLY A 86 12.24 27.53 10.50
C GLY A 86 13.20 26.67 11.33
N ARG A 87 13.38 27.01 12.59
CA ARG A 87 14.23 26.23 13.52
C ARG A 87 13.51 25.02 14.13
N LEU A 88 12.18 24.95 14.07
CA LEU A 88 11.42 23.79 14.54
C LEU A 88 11.55 22.63 13.56
N ARG A 89 11.64 21.41 14.10
CA ARG A 89 11.81 20.18 13.32
C ARG A 89 10.94 19.07 13.87
N LEU A 90 10.13 18.47 13.02
CA LEU A 90 9.49 17.21 13.35
C LEU A 90 10.55 16.10 13.28
N ILE A 91 10.88 15.52 14.43
CA ILE A 91 11.84 14.40 14.51
C ILE A 91 11.12 13.09 14.18
N THR A 92 9.99 12.82 14.87
CA THR A 92 9.12 11.67 14.58
C THR A 92 7.70 11.92 15.08
N ALA A 93 6.73 11.20 14.53
CA ALA A 93 5.35 11.20 15.02
C ALA A 93 4.66 9.86 14.70
N GLY A 94 3.72 9.46 15.56
CA GLY A 94 2.90 8.27 15.35
C GLY A 94 3.66 6.96 15.44
N VAL A 95 4.62 6.86 16.34
CA VAL A 95 5.30 5.59 16.66
C VAL A 95 4.27 4.59 17.19
N ALA A 96 4.36 3.33 16.76
CA ALA A 96 3.33 2.32 17.01
C ALA A 96 3.22 1.93 18.51
N THR A 97 4.34 1.88 19.22
CA THR A 97 4.44 1.36 20.58
C THR A 97 5.21 2.27 21.52
N PRO A 98 4.77 3.54 21.73
CA PRO A 98 5.42 4.39 22.73
C PRO A 98 5.18 3.85 24.15
N GLY A 99 6.13 4.04 25.07
CA GLY A 99 5.97 3.73 26.48
C GLY A 99 5.48 4.94 27.27
N GLY A 100 4.64 4.71 28.27
CA GLY A 100 4.15 5.77 29.17
C GLY A 100 3.22 6.79 28.53
N THR A 101 2.90 7.84 29.29
CA THR A 101 2.09 8.99 28.82
C THR A 101 2.61 10.26 29.47
N GLY A 102 2.47 11.39 28.80
CA GLY A 102 2.87 12.70 29.30
C GLY A 102 3.42 13.61 28.20
N ALA A 103 3.72 14.84 28.58
CA ALA A 103 4.38 15.81 27.73
C ALA A 103 5.54 16.47 28.48
N TRP A 104 6.67 16.63 27.81
CA TRP A 104 7.87 17.21 28.39
C TRP A 104 8.71 17.92 27.33
N ALA A 105 9.32 19.04 27.73
CA ALA A 105 10.32 19.72 26.90
C ALA A 105 11.60 19.93 27.72
N GLY A 106 12.75 19.69 27.09
CA GLY A 106 14.04 19.81 27.79
C GLY A 106 15.23 19.71 26.85
N VAL A 107 16.42 19.93 27.42
CA VAL A 107 17.69 19.80 26.67
C VAL A 107 18.00 18.33 26.43
N PRO A 108 18.62 17.95 25.29
CA PRO A 108 19.06 16.58 25.04
C PRO A 108 20.14 16.14 26.02
N LEU A 109 19.89 15.06 26.79
CA LEU A 109 20.84 14.46 27.73
C LEU A 109 21.24 13.06 27.26
N TRP A 110 22.47 12.89 26.76
CA TRP A 110 22.96 11.65 26.21
C TRP A 110 23.42 10.66 27.29
N LEU A 111 22.83 9.48 27.36
CA LEU A 111 23.13 8.50 28.40
C LEU A 111 24.46 7.77 28.22
N ASP A 112 25.05 7.76 27.05
CA ASP A 112 26.36 7.17 26.76
C ASP A 112 27.55 8.09 27.09
N ARG A 113 27.27 9.37 27.41
CA ARG A 113 28.30 10.36 27.73
C ARG A 113 28.46 10.53 29.24
N PRO A 114 29.62 11.00 29.69
CA PRO A 114 29.78 11.45 31.08
C PRO A 114 28.74 12.52 31.41
N LEU A 115 28.12 12.40 32.57
CA LEU A 115 27.23 13.45 33.04
C LEU A 115 28.06 14.70 33.39
N PRO A 116 27.61 15.90 33.04
CA PRO A 116 28.28 17.12 33.42
C PRO A 116 28.34 17.23 34.97
N PRO A 117 29.42 17.83 35.51
CA PRO A 117 29.55 18.03 36.92
C PRO A 117 28.38 18.85 37.47
N ALA A 118 27.91 18.51 38.68
CA ALA A 118 26.82 19.22 39.33
C ALA A 118 27.19 20.70 39.52
N GLY A 119 26.50 21.60 38.84
CA GLY A 119 26.70 23.05 38.99
C GLY A 119 26.80 23.88 37.73
N GLU A 120 26.91 23.29 36.52
CA GLU A 120 26.93 24.11 35.29
C GLU A 120 25.50 24.46 34.80
N PRO A 121 25.22 25.74 34.46
CA PRO A 121 23.94 26.15 33.89
C PRO A 121 23.68 25.43 32.57
N GLY A 122 22.57 24.73 32.46
CA GLY A 122 22.16 24.02 31.23
C GLY A 122 22.34 22.49 31.24
N HIS A 123 22.90 21.90 32.32
CA HIS A 123 23.14 20.47 32.43
C HIS A 123 22.72 19.99 33.82
N GLY A 124 21.62 19.29 33.92
CA GLY A 124 20.95 18.74 35.05
C GLY A 124 21.81 18.58 36.33
N GLY A 125 21.59 19.45 37.29
CA GLY A 125 22.18 19.48 38.62
C GLY A 125 21.13 19.73 39.67
N PRO A 126 21.48 19.98 40.95
CA PRO A 126 20.57 20.22 42.09
C PRO A 126 19.56 21.36 41.82
N PRO A 127 18.66 21.73 42.75
CA PRO A 127 17.52 22.62 42.47
C PRO A 127 17.88 23.84 41.62
N GLY A 128 17.34 23.92 40.40
CA GLY A 128 17.69 24.91 39.36
C GLY A 128 18.22 24.32 38.03
N ALA A 129 18.40 23.01 37.94
CA ALA A 129 18.81 22.34 36.69
C ALA A 129 17.75 22.47 35.59
N ALA A 130 18.22 22.65 34.33
CA ALA A 130 17.32 22.71 33.19
C ALA A 130 16.62 21.35 32.95
N PRO A 131 15.32 21.38 32.59
CA PRO A 131 14.60 20.17 32.21
C PRO A 131 15.34 19.43 31.10
N ALA A 132 15.40 18.08 31.18
CA ALA A 132 16.13 17.25 30.23
C ALA A 132 15.25 16.16 29.60
N VAL A 133 15.58 15.80 28.35
CA VAL A 133 15.09 14.62 27.64
C VAL A 133 16.25 13.66 27.44
N ALA A 134 16.14 12.44 27.95
CA ALA A 134 17.21 11.46 27.90
C ALA A 134 17.32 10.84 26.48
N MET A 135 18.55 10.80 25.94
CA MET A 135 18.88 10.15 24.66
C MET A 135 19.54 8.81 24.92
N VAL A 136 18.90 7.72 24.46
CA VAL A 136 19.41 6.34 24.55
C VAL A 136 19.91 5.90 23.19
N PRO A 137 21.22 5.89 22.92
CA PRO A 137 21.75 5.43 21.62
C PRO A 137 21.37 3.98 21.30
N ALA A 138 21.21 3.67 20.02
CA ALA A 138 21.00 2.29 19.58
C ALA A 138 22.14 1.39 20.10
N GLY A 139 21.80 0.21 20.63
CA GLY A 139 22.76 -0.73 21.21
C GLY A 139 23.25 -0.39 22.63
N PHE A 140 22.77 0.69 23.25
CA PHE A 140 23.10 1.01 24.65
C PHE A 140 22.57 -0.05 25.63
N GLY A 141 21.45 -0.68 25.29
CA GLY A 141 20.78 -1.75 26.03
C GLY A 141 19.76 -1.23 27.04
N HIS A 142 18.54 -1.76 26.97
CA HIS A 142 17.38 -1.33 27.75
C HIS A 142 17.59 -1.43 29.28
N ALA A 143 18.29 -2.46 29.76
CA ALA A 143 18.54 -2.64 31.19
C ALA A 143 19.44 -1.54 31.73
N ARG A 144 20.55 -1.26 31.04
CA ARG A 144 21.50 -0.20 31.39
C ARG A 144 20.87 1.19 31.27
N ALA A 145 20.02 1.40 30.25
CA ALA A 145 19.28 2.65 30.08
C ALA A 145 18.34 2.90 31.26
N ALA A 146 17.54 1.90 31.64
CA ALA A 146 16.61 2.02 32.77
C ALA A 146 17.33 2.23 34.10
N GLU A 147 18.48 1.57 34.33
CA GLU A 147 19.30 1.77 35.53
C GLU A 147 19.82 3.21 35.60
N ARG A 148 20.37 3.71 34.51
CA ARG A 148 20.93 5.06 34.45
C ARG A 148 19.86 6.14 34.58
N LEU A 149 18.68 5.95 33.97
CA LEU A 149 17.53 6.84 34.12
C LEU A 149 17.05 6.87 35.58
N ARG A 150 16.92 5.71 36.25
CA ARG A 150 16.56 5.66 37.68
C ARG A 150 17.58 6.38 38.56
N ALA A 151 18.85 6.23 38.29
CA ALA A 151 19.91 6.94 39.02
C ALA A 151 19.81 8.46 38.85
N LEU A 152 19.52 8.95 37.62
CA LEU A 152 19.29 10.37 37.35
C LEU A 152 18.09 10.92 38.11
N LEU A 153 16.95 10.21 38.04
CA LEU A 153 15.73 10.59 38.75
C LEU A 153 15.91 10.60 40.28
N ALA A 154 16.60 9.59 40.83
CA ALA A 154 16.93 9.52 42.25
C ALA A 154 17.91 10.63 42.68
N GLY A 155 18.79 11.06 41.78
CA GLY A 155 19.71 12.18 41.97
C GLY A 155 19.06 13.57 41.82
N GLY A 156 17.74 13.64 41.58
CA GLY A 156 17.01 14.91 41.43
C GLY A 156 17.21 15.62 40.09
N VAL A 157 17.76 14.93 39.08
CA VAL A 157 17.88 15.48 37.72
C VAL A 157 16.49 15.50 37.07
N PRO A 158 16.00 16.66 36.57
CA PRO A 158 14.65 16.79 36.06
C PRO A 158 14.53 16.18 34.63
N VAL A 159 14.63 14.86 34.54
CA VAL A 159 14.39 14.10 33.31
C VAL A 159 12.91 13.72 33.24
N GLY A 160 12.18 14.20 32.23
CA GLY A 160 10.75 13.97 32.13
C GLY A 160 10.33 13.21 30.85
N ALA A 161 11.30 12.83 29.97
CA ALA A 161 11.06 11.99 28.81
C ALA A 161 12.34 11.25 28.38
N ALA A 162 12.20 10.17 27.61
CA ALA A 162 13.32 9.46 27.01
C ALA A 162 13.07 9.14 25.54
N LEU A 163 14.13 9.24 24.71
CA LEU A 163 14.13 8.86 23.30
C LEU A 163 15.17 7.77 23.07
N ALA A 164 14.76 6.65 22.45
CA ALA A 164 15.64 5.54 22.15
C ALA A 164 15.85 5.41 20.62
N GLY A 165 17.10 5.24 20.19
CA GLY A 165 17.43 5.00 18.80
C GLY A 165 17.16 3.57 18.32
N GLY A 166 17.00 2.60 19.25
CA GLY A 166 16.61 1.21 18.98
C GLY A 166 15.16 0.93 19.29
N ASP A 167 14.70 -0.29 19.02
CA ASP A 167 13.34 -0.80 19.30
C ASP A 167 13.28 -1.38 20.74
N GLU A 168 13.53 -0.53 21.73
CA GLU A 168 13.62 -0.96 23.13
C GLU A 168 12.74 -0.11 24.08
N GLY A 169 11.90 0.79 23.58
CA GLY A 169 11.15 1.77 24.37
C GLY A 169 10.27 1.15 25.44
N VAL A 170 9.46 0.16 25.07
CA VAL A 170 8.59 -0.57 26.01
C VAL A 170 9.40 -1.30 27.09
N LEU A 171 10.55 -1.88 26.72
CA LEU A 171 11.43 -2.59 27.67
C LEU A 171 12.08 -1.63 28.68
N ILE A 172 12.47 -0.43 28.23
CA ILE A 172 12.98 0.65 29.08
C ILE A 172 11.87 1.09 30.03
N PHE A 173 10.70 1.44 29.49
CA PHE A 173 9.56 1.93 30.28
C PHE A 173 9.14 0.95 31.37
N ASN A 174 8.99 -0.33 31.05
CA ASN A 174 8.58 -1.37 32.00
C ASN A 174 9.59 -1.56 33.15
N ARG A 175 10.87 -1.17 32.93
CA ARG A 175 11.91 -1.24 33.97
C ARG A 175 12.08 0.04 34.80
N LEU A 176 11.56 1.16 34.30
CA LEU A 176 11.78 2.45 34.99
C LEU A 176 11.05 2.59 36.30
N ASN A 177 9.90 1.94 36.44
CA ASN A 177 9.00 2.16 37.58
C ASN A 177 8.62 3.64 37.78
N ALA A 178 8.55 4.40 36.66
CA ALA A 178 8.22 5.83 36.61
C ALA A 178 7.33 6.11 35.40
N THR A 179 6.45 7.11 35.51
CA THR A 179 5.47 7.46 34.46
C THR A 179 6.00 8.56 33.56
N LEU A 180 7.09 8.31 32.83
CA LEU A 180 7.58 9.27 31.84
C LEU A 180 7.36 8.73 30.42
N PRO A 181 7.09 9.60 29.42
CA PRO A 181 6.97 9.19 28.03
C PRO A 181 8.31 8.68 27.49
N VAL A 182 8.27 7.53 26.81
CA VAL A 182 9.42 6.91 26.12
C VAL A 182 9.02 6.66 24.67
N ILE A 183 9.77 7.21 23.73
CA ILE A 183 9.60 6.96 22.31
C ILE A 183 10.86 6.29 21.76
N ASP A 184 10.70 5.21 21.05
CA ASP A 184 11.78 4.44 20.42
C ASP A 184 11.83 4.60 18.90
N GLN A 185 12.81 3.94 18.27
CA GLN A 185 13.06 4.03 16.82
C GLN A 185 13.25 5.48 16.33
N VAL A 186 13.80 6.34 17.19
CA VAL A 186 14.03 7.76 16.88
C VAL A 186 15.38 7.93 16.17
N ASP A 187 15.39 8.69 15.09
CA ASP A 187 16.66 9.15 14.49
C ASP A 187 17.33 10.16 15.42
N LEU A 188 18.22 9.67 16.30
CA LEU A 188 18.94 10.50 17.23
C LEU A 188 19.96 11.42 16.55
N ALA A 189 20.35 11.15 15.30
CA ALA A 189 21.21 12.08 14.55
C ALA A 189 20.44 13.37 14.20
N ALA A 190 19.14 13.27 13.95
CA ALA A 190 18.28 14.44 13.75
C ALA A 190 18.12 15.29 15.04
N VAL A 191 18.28 14.67 16.20
CA VAL A 191 18.21 15.35 17.52
C VAL A 191 19.54 16.02 17.87
N ALA A 192 20.67 15.50 17.40
CA ALA A 192 22.01 15.97 17.79
C ALA A 192 22.29 17.46 17.54
N GLY A 193 21.56 18.06 16.57
CA GLY A 193 21.65 19.50 16.28
C GLY A 193 20.60 20.37 17.00
N CYS A 194 19.83 19.81 17.91
CA CYS A 194 18.79 20.53 18.64
C CYS A 194 19.30 21.04 19.99
N ASP A 195 18.95 22.27 20.35
CA ASP A 195 19.21 22.84 21.66
C ASP A 195 18.06 22.54 22.66
N LEU A 196 16.88 22.24 22.16
CA LEU A 196 15.72 21.86 22.94
C LEU A 196 14.89 20.78 22.19
N VAL A 197 14.31 19.85 22.94
CA VAL A 197 13.46 18.78 22.40
C VAL A 197 12.19 18.68 23.24
N ALA A 198 11.04 18.58 22.58
CA ALA A 198 9.76 18.31 23.22
C ALA A 198 9.21 16.97 22.78
N VAL A 199 8.67 16.23 23.74
CA VAL A 199 8.11 14.88 23.58
C VAL A 199 6.71 14.87 24.16
N GLU A 200 5.76 14.33 23.44
CA GLU A 200 4.42 14.08 23.97
C GLU A 200 3.93 12.70 23.57
N VAL A 201 3.39 11.95 24.53
CA VAL A 201 2.73 10.66 24.35
C VAL A 201 1.37 10.70 25.04
N ARG A 202 0.31 10.44 24.29
CA ARG A 202 -1.08 10.35 24.76
C ARG A 202 -1.57 8.90 24.62
N PRO A 203 -2.63 8.53 25.32
CA PRO A 203 -3.30 7.24 25.07
C PRO A 203 -3.63 7.07 23.59
N PRO A 204 -3.59 5.83 23.07
CA PRO A 204 -3.93 5.57 21.67
C PRO A 204 -5.31 6.15 21.29
N GLY A 205 -5.34 6.99 20.26
CA GLY A 205 -6.56 7.65 19.78
C GLY A 205 -6.83 9.03 20.38
N ASP A 206 -6.13 9.43 21.45
CA ASP A 206 -6.21 10.80 21.98
C ASP A 206 -5.25 11.71 21.22
N PRO A 207 -5.69 12.92 20.78
CA PRO A 207 -4.82 13.86 20.09
C PRO A 207 -3.78 14.48 21.04
N LEU A 208 -2.67 14.93 20.45
CA LEU A 208 -1.67 15.73 21.14
C LEU A 208 -2.28 17.04 21.65
N THR A 209 -1.85 17.50 22.81
CA THR A 209 -2.32 18.73 23.44
C THR A 209 -1.27 19.82 23.48
N LEU A 210 0.00 19.47 23.72
CA LEU A 210 1.11 20.42 23.74
C LEU A 210 1.68 20.63 22.33
N LEU A 211 2.01 19.55 21.63
CA LEU A 211 2.68 19.64 20.34
C LEU A 211 1.73 19.96 19.18
N ALA A 212 0.41 19.80 19.36
CA ALA A 212 -0.60 20.19 18.37
C ALA A 212 -1.23 21.57 18.63
N ASP A 213 -0.87 22.25 19.73
CA ASP A 213 -1.31 23.61 20.03
C ASP A 213 -0.18 24.62 19.72
N PRO A 214 -0.36 25.58 18.80
CA PRO A 214 0.66 26.55 18.44
C PRO A 214 1.14 27.42 19.60
N VAL A 215 0.25 27.75 20.53
CA VAL A 215 0.58 28.60 21.69
C VAL A 215 1.38 27.81 22.71
N ALA A 216 0.94 26.59 23.01
CA ALA A 216 1.64 25.69 23.94
C ALA A 216 3.03 25.31 23.39
N LEU A 217 3.13 25.00 22.08
CA LEU A 217 4.38 24.69 21.42
C LEU A 217 5.35 25.89 21.44
N ALA A 218 4.87 27.08 21.09
CA ALA A 218 5.68 28.29 21.12
C ALA A 218 6.20 28.60 22.53
N ALA A 219 5.37 28.41 23.54
CA ALA A 219 5.76 28.59 24.95
C ALA A 219 6.80 27.55 25.38
N ALA A 220 6.59 26.25 25.08
CA ALA A 220 7.51 25.18 25.41
C ALA A 220 8.93 25.39 24.84
N PHE A 221 9.00 25.97 23.63
CA PHE A 221 10.26 26.28 22.96
C PHE A 221 10.74 27.71 23.17
N SER A 222 10.01 28.54 23.94
CA SER A 222 10.31 29.96 24.12
C SER A 222 10.57 30.69 22.80
N LEU A 223 9.68 30.47 21.82
CA LEU A 223 9.82 31.03 20.47
C LEU A 223 9.55 32.53 20.47
N PRO A 224 10.35 33.33 19.75
CA PRO A 224 10.02 34.73 19.53
C PRO A 224 8.76 34.84 18.63
N ALA A 225 8.06 35.98 18.72
CA ALA A 225 6.83 36.22 17.96
C ALA A 225 7.00 36.03 16.44
N ALA A 226 8.19 36.32 15.90
CA ALA A 226 8.51 36.13 14.50
C ALA A 226 8.48 34.65 14.05
N GLU A 227 8.71 33.71 14.95
CA GLU A 227 8.71 32.26 14.69
C GLU A 227 7.36 31.59 15.05
N ALA A 228 6.36 32.34 15.55
CA ALA A 228 5.05 31.78 15.92
C ALA A 228 4.31 31.15 14.70
N GLY A 229 4.55 31.68 13.51
CA GLY A 229 4.03 31.14 12.26
C GLY A 229 4.53 29.70 11.99
N ASP A 230 5.79 29.41 12.28
CA ASP A 230 6.41 28.10 12.10
C ASP A 230 5.79 27.08 13.08
N ALA A 231 5.52 27.48 14.33
CA ALA A 231 4.79 26.66 15.28
C ALA A 231 3.39 26.30 14.76
N ALA A 232 2.65 27.27 14.19
CA ALA A 232 1.33 27.02 13.65
C ALA A 232 1.36 26.08 12.43
N VAL A 233 2.38 26.15 11.59
CA VAL A 233 2.58 25.21 10.46
C VAL A 233 2.85 23.82 10.97
N LEU A 234 3.75 23.65 11.93
CA LEU A 234 4.10 22.35 12.49
C LEU A 234 2.92 21.70 13.22
N CYS A 235 2.19 22.45 14.05
CA CYS A 235 1.03 21.95 14.78
C CYS A 235 -0.06 21.40 13.87
N ARG A 236 -0.30 22.01 12.70
CA ARG A 236 -1.25 21.48 11.72
C ARG A 236 -0.87 20.08 11.21
N THR A 237 0.42 19.74 11.17
CA THR A 237 0.87 18.41 10.79
C THR A 237 0.70 17.38 11.91
N LEU A 238 0.50 17.83 13.14
CA LEU A 238 0.47 16.99 14.34
C LEU A 238 -0.94 16.76 14.92
N VAL A 239 -1.97 17.43 14.39
CA VAL A 239 -3.35 17.46 14.95
C VAL A 239 -3.91 16.07 15.29
N ASP A 240 -3.62 15.06 14.48
CA ASP A 240 -4.22 13.73 14.63
C ASP A 240 -3.27 12.67 15.22
N PHE A 241 -2.09 13.06 15.67
CA PHE A 241 -1.15 12.12 16.29
C PHE A 241 -1.41 12.00 17.81
N SER A 242 -1.10 10.82 18.36
CA SER A 242 -1.11 10.55 19.79
C SER A 242 0.29 10.56 20.40
N ASN A 243 1.34 10.62 19.60
CA ASN A 243 2.70 10.79 20.06
C ASN A 243 3.56 11.48 19.00
N ALA A 244 4.50 12.32 19.45
CA ALA A 244 5.45 12.98 18.58
C ALA A 244 6.67 13.49 19.35
N VAL A 245 7.73 13.76 18.59
CA VAL A 245 8.96 14.42 19.05
C VAL A 245 9.24 15.60 18.12
N VAL A 246 9.40 16.77 18.72
CA VAL A 246 9.77 18.01 18.02
C VAL A 246 11.09 18.51 18.60
N GLY A 247 12.02 18.91 17.75
CA GLY A 247 13.28 19.54 18.14
C GLY A 247 13.33 21.00 17.69
N ARG A 248 14.09 21.83 18.41
CA ARG A 248 14.48 23.18 17.99
C ARG A 248 15.96 23.17 17.64
N ALA A 249 16.32 23.56 16.43
CA ALA A 249 17.71 23.70 16.03
C ALA A 249 18.41 24.82 16.78
N ALA A 250 19.64 24.57 17.22
CA ALA A 250 20.49 25.58 17.83
C ALA A 250 20.73 26.77 16.87
N PRO A 251 20.84 28.01 17.36
CA PRO A 251 21.19 29.16 16.54
C PRO A 251 22.55 28.93 15.84
N GLY A 252 22.60 29.04 14.50
CA GLY A 252 23.83 28.82 13.73
C GLY A 252 24.29 27.37 13.61
N GLY A 253 23.48 26.42 14.04
CA GLY A 253 23.75 24.99 13.81
C GLY A 253 23.65 24.62 12.33
N PRO A 254 24.37 23.54 11.90
CA PRO A 254 24.31 23.10 10.50
C PRO A 254 22.88 22.76 10.12
N ASP A 255 22.46 23.23 8.96
CA ASP A 255 21.17 22.81 8.37
C ASP A 255 21.28 21.32 8.00
N PRO A 256 20.54 20.41 8.67
CA PRO A 256 20.61 18.98 8.34
C PRO A 256 19.93 18.64 7.01
N GLY A 257 19.22 19.57 6.38
CA GLY A 257 18.86 19.48 4.97
C GLY A 257 20.11 19.50 4.07
N ALA A 258 21.16 20.20 4.50
CA ALA A 258 22.47 20.23 3.84
C ALA A 258 23.38 19.03 4.22
N SER A 259 23.11 18.31 5.32
CA SER A 259 24.00 17.27 5.87
C SER A 259 23.70 15.83 5.39
N ARG A 260 22.73 15.62 4.50
CA ARG A 260 22.60 14.33 3.80
C ARG A 260 23.61 14.11 2.68
N GLU A 261 24.53 15.02 2.51
CA GLU A 261 25.56 14.99 1.46
C GLU A 261 26.97 14.74 1.96
N ARG A 262 27.27 13.88 2.91
CA ARG A 262 28.63 13.31 3.05
C ARG A 262 28.71 12.31 4.20
N SER A 263 28.73 11.01 3.89
CA SER A 263 29.36 10.02 4.77
C SER A 263 30.88 10.20 4.74
N PRO A 264 31.59 10.13 5.89
CA PRO A 264 33.05 10.31 5.93
C PRO A 264 33.81 9.05 5.45
N GLY A 265 33.58 8.61 4.23
CA GLY A 265 34.21 7.46 3.61
C GLY A 265 34.71 7.67 2.19
N ASP A 266 34.37 8.80 1.56
CA ASP A 266 34.65 9.05 0.13
C ASP A 266 35.64 10.20 -0.11
N ALA A 267 36.67 10.31 0.74
CA ALA A 267 37.79 11.19 0.50
C ALA A 267 38.82 10.47 -0.38
N GLY A 268 38.66 10.54 -1.71
CA GLY A 268 39.72 10.02 -2.60
C GLY A 268 39.33 9.78 -4.05
N ARG A 269 38.36 10.48 -4.63
CA ARG A 269 38.23 10.53 -6.09
C ARG A 269 37.93 11.96 -6.55
N GLU A 270 38.96 12.62 -7.09
CA GLU A 270 38.82 13.84 -7.88
C GLU A 270 37.96 13.54 -9.12
N ARG A 271 36.78 14.16 -9.19
CA ARG A 271 35.95 14.19 -10.40
C ARG A 271 36.38 15.36 -11.28
N SER A 272 36.62 15.09 -12.54
CA SER A 272 36.89 16.10 -13.55
C SER A 272 35.75 17.09 -13.71
N PRO A 273 35.99 18.39 -13.93
CA PRO A 273 34.98 19.40 -14.14
C PRO A 273 34.38 19.24 -15.54
N GLY A 274 33.18 18.68 -15.64
CA GLY A 274 32.48 18.54 -16.92
C GLY A 274 31.19 17.73 -16.93
N ASP A 275 30.83 17.03 -15.85
CA ASP A 275 29.71 16.07 -15.89
C ASP A 275 28.67 16.38 -14.79
N SER A 276 28.13 17.58 -14.81
CA SER A 276 27.01 17.96 -13.94
C SER A 276 25.73 18.04 -14.78
N THR A 277 25.04 16.92 -14.90
CA THR A 277 23.65 16.94 -15.40
C THR A 277 22.75 17.54 -14.29
N PRO A 278 21.80 18.45 -14.61
CA PRO A 278 20.87 19.01 -13.61
C PRO A 278 20.00 17.90 -13.06
N GLY A 279 20.17 17.50 -11.78
CA GLY A 279 19.37 16.48 -11.11
C GLY A 279 20.12 15.59 -10.10
N ASP A 280 21.40 15.79 -9.89
CA ASP A 280 22.25 14.91 -9.06
C ASP A 280 22.22 15.29 -7.57
N ASN A 281 21.02 15.40 -6.99
CA ASN A 281 20.83 15.62 -5.54
C ASN A 281 20.74 14.30 -4.75
N GLY A 282 21.28 13.18 -5.25
CA GLY A 282 21.38 11.91 -4.51
C GLY A 282 20.04 11.23 -4.17
N GLY A 283 18.89 11.82 -4.49
CA GLY A 283 17.54 11.27 -4.25
C GLY A 283 17.04 10.36 -5.38
N PRO A 284 15.95 9.62 -5.14
CA PRO A 284 15.35 8.78 -6.17
C PRO A 284 14.83 9.60 -7.37
N TRP A 285 14.94 9.04 -8.56
CA TRP A 285 14.58 9.69 -9.82
C TRP A 285 13.96 8.70 -10.81
N VAL A 286 13.26 9.23 -11.82
CA VAL A 286 12.77 8.47 -12.98
C VAL A 286 13.36 9.04 -14.25
N GLU A 287 13.54 8.18 -15.26
CA GLU A 287 14.04 8.56 -16.59
C GLU A 287 13.04 8.12 -17.65
N THR A 288 12.69 9.09 -18.50
CA THR A 288 11.89 8.89 -19.71
C THR A 288 12.83 8.81 -20.94
N ALA A 289 12.28 8.71 -22.13
CA ALA A 289 13.09 8.77 -23.35
C ALA A 289 13.79 10.12 -23.54
N THR A 290 13.30 11.20 -22.92
CA THR A 290 13.73 12.57 -23.19
C THR A 290 14.38 13.27 -22.00
N GLU A 291 14.05 12.86 -20.77
CA GLU A 291 14.51 13.58 -19.58
C GLU A 291 14.61 12.68 -18.34
N ARG A 292 15.42 13.14 -17.38
CA ARG A 292 15.48 12.59 -16.03
C ARG A 292 14.83 13.55 -15.06
N VAL A 293 13.87 13.06 -14.28
CA VAL A 293 13.06 13.86 -13.34
C VAL A 293 13.18 13.27 -11.93
N PRO A 294 13.39 14.10 -10.89
CA PRO A 294 13.32 13.60 -9.52
C PRO A 294 11.98 12.92 -9.24
N LEU A 295 12.00 11.79 -8.51
CA LEU A 295 10.82 10.94 -8.34
C LEU A 295 9.65 11.68 -7.69
N ARG A 296 9.90 12.53 -6.71
CA ARG A 296 8.84 13.25 -5.99
C ARG A 296 8.01 14.18 -6.90
N PRO A 297 8.60 15.10 -7.69
CA PRO A 297 7.86 15.88 -8.70
C PRO A 297 7.22 14.99 -9.76
N ALA A 298 7.89 13.91 -10.19
CA ALA A 298 7.37 13.01 -11.20
C ALA A 298 6.05 12.34 -10.79
N CYS A 299 5.82 12.09 -9.49
CA CYS A 299 4.58 11.47 -9.01
C CYS A 299 3.31 12.22 -9.43
N ALA A 300 3.35 13.54 -9.50
CA ALA A 300 2.21 14.34 -9.98
C ALA A 300 2.04 14.31 -11.51
N LEU A 301 3.09 14.02 -12.25
CA LEU A 301 3.11 14.03 -13.72
C LEU A 301 2.74 12.67 -14.32
N VAL A 302 3.16 11.59 -13.67
CA VAL A 302 3.00 10.19 -14.15
C VAL A 302 1.57 9.82 -14.57
N PRO A 303 0.50 10.22 -13.87
CA PRO A 303 -0.86 9.93 -14.33
C PRO A 303 -1.22 10.55 -15.68
N GLY A 304 -0.50 11.59 -16.10
CA GLY A 304 -0.63 12.22 -17.41
C GLY A 304 0.21 11.57 -18.53
N TRP A 305 1.25 10.82 -18.19
CA TRP A 305 2.15 10.19 -19.16
C TRP A 305 1.55 8.91 -19.76
N PRO A 306 1.96 8.54 -21.00
CA PRO A 306 1.60 7.24 -21.56
C PRO A 306 2.14 6.07 -20.71
N VAL A 307 1.52 4.91 -20.82
CA VAL A 307 2.09 3.67 -20.25
C VAL A 307 3.41 3.37 -20.95
N GLY A 308 4.44 3.00 -20.18
CA GLY A 308 5.79 2.76 -20.69
C GLY A 308 6.62 4.01 -20.97
N ALA A 309 6.15 5.21 -20.60
CA ALA A 309 6.93 6.44 -20.74
C ALA A 309 8.18 6.46 -19.86
N VAL A 310 8.07 5.94 -18.62
CA VAL A 310 9.20 5.77 -17.72
C VAL A 310 9.92 4.46 -18.04
N ARG A 311 11.23 4.53 -18.24
CA ARG A 311 12.08 3.40 -18.59
C ARG A 311 13.05 2.98 -17.50
N THR A 312 13.40 3.91 -16.62
CA THR A 312 14.35 3.67 -15.54
C THR A 312 13.87 4.32 -14.25
N LEU A 313 13.95 3.59 -13.15
CA LEU A 313 13.76 4.07 -11.78
C LEU A 313 15.09 4.01 -11.05
N GLY A 314 15.64 5.17 -10.69
CA GLY A 314 16.83 5.28 -9.85
C GLY A 314 16.44 5.31 -8.36
N THR A 315 17.00 4.39 -7.58
CA THR A 315 16.87 4.32 -6.13
C THR A 315 18.23 4.31 -5.47
N GLY A 316 18.29 4.31 -4.13
CA GLY A 316 19.56 4.20 -3.39
C GLY A 316 20.37 2.94 -3.71
N ASP A 317 19.70 1.88 -4.18
CA ASP A 317 20.32 0.61 -4.59
C ASP A 317 20.79 0.61 -6.07
N GLY A 318 20.61 1.73 -6.77
CA GLY A 318 21.01 1.92 -8.16
C GLY A 318 19.82 2.01 -9.15
N PRO A 319 20.10 2.24 -10.44
CA PRO A 319 19.09 2.32 -11.48
C PRO A 319 18.53 0.94 -11.83
N VAL A 320 17.23 0.91 -12.08
CA VAL A 320 16.48 -0.29 -12.43
C VAL A 320 15.63 -0.02 -13.66
N GLU A 321 15.75 -0.85 -14.69
CA GLU A 321 14.86 -0.80 -15.84
C GLU A 321 13.43 -1.21 -15.47
N VAL A 322 12.45 -0.47 -15.96
CA VAL A 322 11.02 -0.72 -15.77
C VAL A 322 10.29 -0.70 -17.10
N ASP A 323 9.30 -1.57 -17.26
CA ASP A 323 8.40 -1.56 -18.42
C ASP A 323 7.33 -0.48 -18.27
N ASP A 324 6.95 -0.15 -17.02
CA ASP A 324 6.03 0.93 -16.69
C ASP A 324 6.17 1.35 -15.22
N LEU A 325 5.72 2.57 -14.94
CA LEU A 325 5.63 3.13 -13.60
C LEU A 325 4.34 3.94 -13.45
N PHE A 326 3.64 3.75 -12.35
CA PHE A 326 2.48 4.53 -11.98
C PHE A 326 2.63 5.09 -10.58
N ALA A 327 2.20 6.32 -10.37
CA ALA A 327 2.27 7.00 -9.08
C ALA A 327 0.89 7.45 -8.62
N LEU A 328 0.66 7.36 -7.30
CA LEU A 328 -0.52 7.83 -6.61
C LEU A 328 -0.10 8.87 -5.57
N ASP A 329 -0.54 10.12 -5.73
CA ASP A 329 -0.32 11.19 -4.76
C ASP A 329 -1.35 11.09 -3.63
N LEU A 330 -0.91 10.66 -2.45
CA LEU A 330 -1.76 10.54 -1.27
C LEU A 330 -2.13 11.90 -0.68
N ALA A 331 -1.28 12.92 -0.84
CA ALA A 331 -1.56 14.26 -0.36
C ALA A 331 -2.75 14.86 -1.12
N GLU A 332 -2.79 14.70 -2.45
CA GLU A 332 -3.93 15.13 -3.27
C GLU A 332 -5.23 14.43 -2.87
N VAL A 333 -5.18 13.13 -2.62
CA VAL A 333 -6.35 12.36 -2.15
C VAL A 333 -6.83 12.86 -0.79
N ALA A 334 -5.91 13.08 0.16
CA ALA A 334 -6.24 13.60 1.48
C ALA A 334 -6.84 15.00 1.42
N ASP A 335 -6.30 15.88 0.57
CA ASP A 335 -6.77 17.27 0.40
C ASP A 335 -8.21 17.35 -0.09
N THR A 336 -8.59 16.42 -0.96
CA THR A 336 -9.94 16.41 -1.55
C THR A 336 -10.98 15.70 -0.70
N ALA A 337 -10.56 14.83 0.21
CA ALA A 337 -11.45 13.99 0.99
C ALA A 337 -11.58 14.41 2.46
N THR A 338 -10.50 14.94 3.07
CA THR A 338 -10.47 15.35 4.48
C THR A 338 -9.50 16.52 4.69
N ALA A 339 -9.77 17.36 5.70
CA ALA A 339 -8.84 18.42 6.12
C ALA A 339 -7.62 17.90 6.91
N ARG A 340 -7.44 16.58 7.03
CA ARG A 340 -6.48 15.94 7.95
C ARG A 340 -5.19 15.53 7.25
N ARG A 341 -4.44 16.50 6.75
CA ARG A 341 -3.18 16.29 6.01
C ARG A 341 -2.01 15.76 6.85
N GLY A 342 -2.04 15.95 8.16
CA GLY A 342 -0.88 15.67 9.03
C GLY A 342 -0.60 14.20 9.30
N ARG A 343 -1.44 13.27 8.82
CA ARG A 343 -1.38 11.85 9.17
C ARG A 343 -0.68 10.95 8.15
N LEU A 344 -0.42 11.43 6.96
CA LEU A 344 0.17 10.58 5.93
C LEU A 344 1.64 10.28 6.23
N GLY A 345 1.97 9.00 6.41
CA GLY A 345 3.36 8.53 6.51
C GLY A 345 4.10 8.67 5.17
N ALA A 346 3.37 8.43 4.08
CA ALA A 346 3.86 8.61 2.72
C ALA A 346 3.09 9.73 2.02
N ALA A 347 3.79 10.54 1.23
CA ALA A 347 3.18 11.57 0.39
C ALA A 347 2.69 11.00 -0.93
N ALA A 348 3.36 9.99 -1.46
CA ALA A 348 2.98 9.29 -2.67
C ALA A 348 3.38 7.82 -2.60
N LEU A 349 2.70 7.01 -3.39
CA LEU A 349 3.04 5.61 -3.63
C LEU A 349 3.35 5.42 -5.10
N VAL A 350 4.39 4.66 -5.38
CA VAL A 350 4.84 4.36 -6.74
C VAL A 350 4.79 2.86 -6.95
N ALA A 351 4.05 2.43 -7.95
CA ALA A 351 4.06 1.06 -8.44
C ALA A 351 4.95 0.99 -9.70
N SER A 352 5.90 0.09 -9.73
CA SER A 352 6.74 -0.17 -10.90
C SER A 352 6.55 -1.59 -11.41
N LEU A 353 6.52 -1.72 -12.72
CA LEU A 353 6.45 -2.98 -13.45
C LEU A 353 7.83 -3.29 -14.03
N ARG A 354 8.44 -4.39 -13.58
CA ARG A 354 9.76 -4.79 -14.03
C ARG A 354 9.67 -6.11 -14.77
N ARG A 355 10.26 -6.17 -15.95
CA ARG A 355 10.44 -7.43 -16.64
C ARG A 355 11.63 -8.16 -16.01
N MET A 356 11.37 -9.34 -15.51
CA MET A 356 12.46 -10.23 -15.07
C MET A 356 13.01 -10.98 -16.29
N PRO A 357 14.32 -11.28 -16.31
CA PRO A 357 14.88 -12.15 -17.35
C PRO A 357 14.09 -13.45 -17.46
N ASP A 358 13.93 -13.95 -18.69
CA ASP A 358 13.29 -15.24 -18.92
C ASP A 358 14.03 -16.32 -18.13
N GLY A 359 13.32 -16.91 -17.17
CA GLY A 359 13.81 -17.99 -16.31
C GLY A 359 13.60 -19.37 -16.92
N ALA A 360 13.57 -20.38 -16.04
CA ALA A 360 13.31 -21.77 -16.42
C ALA A 360 12.01 -21.93 -17.24
N ASP A 361 11.97 -22.93 -18.10
CA ASP A 361 10.74 -23.34 -18.78
C ASP A 361 9.68 -23.77 -17.76
N HIS A 362 8.80 -22.82 -17.41
CA HIS A 362 7.75 -23.04 -16.41
C HIS A 362 6.77 -24.12 -16.83
N ALA A 363 6.55 -24.32 -18.14
CA ALA A 363 5.69 -25.37 -18.65
C ALA A 363 6.32 -26.76 -18.40
N ALA A 364 7.62 -26.90 -18.65
CA ALA A 364 8.35 -28.13 -18.35
C ALA A 364 8.33 -28.45 -16.84
N VAL A 365 8.63 -27.46 -15.98
CA VAL A 365 8.58 -27.65 -14.52
C VAL A 365 7.17 -28.04 -14.04
N LEU A 366 6.13 -27.43 -14.59
CA LEU A 366 4.75 -27.77 -14.22
C LEU A 366 4.36 -29.15 -14.76
N ALA A 367 4.87 -29.57 -15.95
CA ALA A 367 4.67 -30.91 -16.51
C ALA A 367 5.26 -31.99 -15.59
N ASP A 368 6.47 -31.79 -15.11
CA ASP A 368 7.12 -32.70 -14.15
C ASP A 368 6.33 -32.79 -12.83
N LEU A 369 5.86 -31.67 -12.30
CA LEU A 369 5.06 -31.63 -11.07
C LEU A 369 3.70 -32.29 -11.22
N LEU A 370 3.07 -32.24 -12.38
CA LEU A 370 1.75 -32.82 -12.64
C LEU A 370 1.85 -34.26 -13.16
N GLY A 371 2.94 -34.64 -13.80
CA GLY A 371 3.10 -35.91 -14.47
C GLY A 371 2.23 -36.04 -15.74
N LEU A 372 2.00 -34.93 -16.46
CA LEU A 372 1.20 -34.86 -17.67
C LEU A 372 1.70 -33.75 -18.60
N PRO A 373 1.34 -33.77 -19.91
CA PRO A 373 1.74 -32.71 -20.84
C PRO A 373 1.22 -31.34 -20.45
N VAL A 374 2.12 -30.33 -20.46
CA VAL A 374 1.79 -28.92 -20.24
C VAL A 374 2.24 -28.12 -21.47
N HIS A 375 1.35 -27.29 -21.99
CA HIS A 375 1.61 -26.49 -23.19
C HIS A 375 1.48 -25.00 -22.86
N SER A 376 2.38 -24.22 -23.45
CA SER A 376 2.32 -22.75 -23.41
C SER A 376 1.95 -22.25 -24.80
N MET A 377 0.70 -21.79 -24.99
CA MET A 377 0.14 -21.47 -26.31
C MET A 377 -0.26 -20.02 -26.51
N LEU A 378 -0.68 -19.34 -25.44
CA LEU A 378 -1.16 -17.96 -25.46
C LEU A 378 -0.46 -17.14 -24.36
N SER A 379 -0.27 -15.85 -24.61
CA SER A 379 0.07 -14.90 -23.55
C SER A 379 -1.08 -14.78 -22.55
N GLU A 380 -0.79 -14.35 -21.31
CA GLU A 380 -1.80 -14.15 -20.26
C GLU A 380 -2.90 -13.16 -20.73
N PRO A 381 -2.58 -11.98 -21.33
CA PRO A 381 -3.61 -11.09 -21.87
C PRO A 381 -4.45 -11.71 -22.97
N ALA A 382 -3.83 -12.41 -23.93
CA ALA A 382 -4.57 -13.09 -24.99
C ALA A 382 -5.53 -14.17 -24.44
N ALA A 383 -5.10 -14.91 -23.43
CA ALA A 383 -5.93 -15.87 -22.73
C ALA A 383 -7.07 -15.18 -21.94
N ALA A 384 -6.77 -14.10 -21.21
CA ALA A 384 -7.79 -13.33 -20.51
C ALA A 384 -8.87 -12.80 -21.46
N ARG A 385 -8.47 -12.31 -22.65
CA ARG A 385 -9.41 -11.88 -23.67
C ARG A 385 -10.26 -13.05 -24.16
N LEU A 386 -9.66 -14.19 -24.53
CA LEU A 386 -10.39 -15.36 -25.00
C LEU A 386 -11.43 -15.83 -23.97
N GLY A 387 -11.07 -15.89 -22.70
CA GLY A 387 -11.97 -16.25 -21.63
C GLY A 387 -13.07 -15.20 -21.39
N ALA A 388 -12.74 -13.90 -21.39
CA ALA A 388 -13.71 -12.83 -21.21
C ALA A 388 -14.79 -12.81 -22.28
N LEU A 389 -14.43 -13.11 -23.52
CA LEU A 389 -15.38 -13.18 -24.66
C LEU A 389 -16.40 -14.34 -24.54
N THR A 390 -16.23 -15.27 -23.60
CA THR A 390 -17.27 -16.25 -23.26
C THR A 390 -18.37 -15.68 -22.37
N THR A 391 -18.36 -14.38 -22.07
CA THR A 391 -19.46 -13.67 -21.41
C THR A 391 -20.63 -13.52 -22.35
N PRO A 392 -21.89 -13.82 -21.92
CA PRO A 392 -23.08 -13.61 -22.74
C PRO A 392 -23.19 -12.15 -23.18
N GLY A 393 -23.43 -11.92 -24.48
CA GLY A 393 -23.51 -10.58 -25.07
C GLY A 393 -22.16 -9.88 -25.28
N ALA A 394 -21.06 -10.58 -25.08
CA ALA A 394 -19.74 -10.09 -25.46
C ALA A 394 -19.61 -9.95 -26.97
N ARG A 395 -19.16 -8.79 -27.44
CA ARG A 395 -18.86 -8.54 -28.84
C ARG A 395 -17.46 -9.06 -29.18
N PRO A 396 -17.22 -9.57 -30.40
CA PRO A 396 -15.89 -10.00 -30.83
C PRO A 396 -14.83 -8.88 -30.80
N ASP A 397 -15.26 -7.62 -31.00
CA ASP A 397 -14.44 -6.41 -30.98
C ASP A 397 -14.38 -5.73 -29.60
N ALA A 398 -14.97 -6.33 -28.54
CA ALA A 398 -14.92 -5.78 -27.20
C ALA A 398 -13.49 -5.60 -26.70
N VAL A 399 -13.26 -4.50 -25.98
CA VAL A 399 -12.03 -4.26 -25.22
C VAL A 399 -12.19 -4.92 -23.84
N VAL A 400 -11.25 -5.76 -23.48
CA VAL A 400 -11.21 -6.42 -22.17
C VAL A 400 -10.29 -5.65 -21.27
N VAL A 401 -10.75 -5.36 -20.04
CA VAL A 401 -9.94 -4.75 -18.98
C VAL A 401 -9.80 -5.79 -17.88
N ASP A 402 -8.60 -6.35 -17.74
CA ASP A 402 -8.27 -7.28 -16.66
C ASP A 402 -7.67 -6.50 -15.49
N LEU A 403 -8.34 -6.57 -14.35
CA LEU A 403 -7.99 -5.88 -13.12
C LEU A 403 -7.26 -6.87 -12.21
N GLY A 404 -5.94 -6.77 -12.21
CA GLY A 404 -5.06 -7.63 -11.42
C GLY A 404 -4.74 -7.10 -10.02
N ALA A 405 -3.80 -7.76 -9.36
CA ALA A 405 -3.20 -7.27 -8.13
C ALA A 405 -2.14 -6.19 -8.42
N GLY A 406 -1.27 -6.43 -9.39
CA GLY A 406 -0.16 -5.54 -9.75
C GLY A 406 -0.41 -4.65 -10.95
N THR A 407 -1.26 -5.07 -11.89
CA THR A 407 -1.46 -4.44 -13.19
C THR A 407 -2.92 -4.22 -13.54
N VAL A 408 -3.17 -3.26 -14.42
CA VAL A 408 -4.40 -3.05 -15.16
C VAL A 408 -4.09 -3.33 -16.63
N ASP A 409 -4.62 -4.41 -17.18
CA ASP A 409 -4.34 -4.84 -18.54
C ASP A 409 -5.52 -4.50 -19.43
N VAL A 410 -5.30 -3.68 -20.45
CA VAL A 410 -6.31 -3.27 -21.45
C VAL A 410 -6.01 -3.96 -22.76
N ILE A 411 -6.94 -4.82 -23.22
CA ILE A 411 -6.70 -5.77 -24.30
C ILE A 411 -7.77 -5.56 -25.37
N ALA A 412 -7.35 -5.07 -26.54
CA ALA A 412 -8.16 -4.95 -27.75
C ALA A 412 -7.88 -6.11 -28.74
N PRO A 413 -8.64 -6.24 -29.83
CA PRO A 413 -8.35 -7.23 -30.87
C PRO A 413 -6.96 -7.10 -31.49
N ASP A 414 -6.46 -5.89 -31.61
CA ASP A 414 -5.27 -5.49 -32.35
C ASP A 414 -4.11 -5.01 -31.47
N GLY A 415 -4.27 -5.02 -30.15
CA GLY A 415 -3.20 -4.59 -29.25
C GLY A 415 -3.53 -4.75 -27.78
N GLU A 416 -2.49 -4.63 -26.94
CA GLU A 416 -2.61 -4.71 -25.50
C GLU A 416 -1.72 -3.65 -24.83
N VAL A 417 -2.17 -3.17 -23.66
CA VAL A 417 -1.43 -2.26 -22.80
C VAL A 417 -1.47 -2.80 -21.38
N VAL A 418 -0.32 -3.01 -20.78
CA VAL A 418 -0.15 -3.48 -19.41
C VAL A 418 0.34 -2.32 -18.55
N ALA A 419 -0.51 -1.79 -17.68
CA ALA A 419 -0.22 -0.64 -16.85
C ALA A 419 0.11 -1.07 -15.42
N ALA A 420 1.21 -0.55 -14.87
CA ALA A 420 1.62 -0.77 -13.48
C ALA A 420 0.61 -0.15 -12.50
N GLY A 421 0.41 -0.78 -11.34
CA GLY A 421 -0.41 -0.26 -10.25
C GLY A 421 -1.89 -0.66 -10.36
N ALA A 422 -2.33 -1.45 -9.40
CA ALA A 422 -3.70 -1.96 -9.32
C ALA A 422 -4.07 -2.30 -7.85
N GLY A 423 -4.57 -3.50 -7.59
CA GLY A 423 -5.07 -3.92 -6.28
C GLY A 423 -4.07 -3.80 -5.13
N ASP A 424 -2.80 -4.02 -5.38
CA ASP A 424 -1.72 -3.92 -4.37
C ASP A 424 -1.37 -2.47 -4.05
N LEU A 425 -1.40 -1.60 -5.09
CA LEU A 425 -1.23 -0.16 -4.90
C LEU A 425 -2.38 0.42 -4.06
N LEU A 426 -3.62 0.02 -4.36
CA LEU A 426 -4.78 0.41 -3.53
C LEU A 426 -4.66 -0.11 -2.10
N THR A 427 -4.20 -1.36 -1.89
CA THR A 427 -3.97 -1.90 -0.55
C THR A 427 -2.92 -1.10 0.21
N ALA A 428 -1.81 -0.75 -0.45
CA ALA A 428 -0.77 0.08 0.14
C ALA A 428 -1.30 1.48 0.47
N ALA A 429 -2.10 2.08 -0.43
CA ALA A 429 -2.69 3.39 -0.21
C ALA A 429 -3.62 3.41 1.01
N VAL A 430 -4.46 2.39 1.18
CA VAL A 430 -5.33 2.25 2.36
C VAL A 430 -4.51 2.04 3.63
N ALA A 431 -3.46 1.19 3.57
CA ALA A 431 -2.59 0.94 4.70
C ALA A 431 -1.89 2.22 5.18
N GLU A 432 -1.34 3.02 4.26
CA GLU A 432 -0.68 4.29 4.56
C GLU A 432 -1.66 5.35 5.06
N THR A 433 -2.84 5.46 4.43
CA THR A 433 -3.86 6.46 4.80
C THR A 433 -4.41 6.23 6.21
N LEU A 434 -4.68 4.97 6.56
CA LEU A 434 -5.25 4.59 7.86
C LEU A 434 -4.20 4.15 8.89
N ARG A 435 -2.93 3.99 8.48
CA ARG A 435 -1.85 3.42 9.30
C ARG A 435 -2.21 2.07 9.91
N ILE A 436 -2.74 1.18 9.08
CA ILE A 436 -3.12 -0.18 9.46
C ILE A 436 -2.26 -1.20 8.72
N PRO A 437 -2.12 -2.42 9.25
CA PRO A 437 -1.40 -3.49 8.55
C PRO A 437 -2.00 -3.78 7.16
N ARG A 438 -1.15 -4.09 6.16
CA ARG A 438 -1.60 -4.41 4.79
C ARG A 438 -2.67 -5.51 4.74
N ALA A 439 -2.58 -6.51 5.63
CA ALA A 439 -3.58 -7.57 5.72
C ALA A 439 -4.98 -7.04 6.10
N ALA A 440 -5.06 -6.06 7.01
CA ALA A 440 -6.32 -5.39 7.35
C ALA A 440 -6.77 -4.48 6.21
N ALA A 441 -5.86 -3.71 5.61
CA ALA A 441 -6.13 -2.82 4.48
C ALA A 441 -6.73 -3.57 3.28
N ASP A 442 -6.30 -4.81 3.01
CA ASP A 442 -6.86 -5.64 1.94
C ASP A 442 -8.34 -5.97 2.14
N TRP A 443 -8.81 -6.07 3.37
CA TRP A 443 -10.23 -6.23 3.69
C TRP A 443 -10.98 -4.91 3.66
N VAL A 444 -10.44 -3.89 4.30
CA VAL A 444 -11.07 -2.57 4.49
C VAL A 444 -11.28 -1.82 3.17
N LYS A 445 -10.41 -2.04 2.17
CA LYS A 445 -10.54 -1.41 0.84
C LYS A 445 -11.77 -1.84 0.04
N ARG A 446 -12.38 -3.01 0.36
CA ARG A 446 -13.31 -3.71 -0.54
C ARG A 446 -14.74 -3.19 -0.50
N GLY A 447 -15.17 -2.59 0.58
CA GLY A 447 -16.57 -2.25 0.62
C GLY A 447 -17.01 -1.55 1.89
N PRO A 448 -18.30 -1.49 2.12
CA PRO A 448 -18.85 -0.63 3.16
C PRO A 448 -18.35 -1.01 4.54
N CYS A 449 -18.19 0.01 5.36
CA CYS A 449 -17.94 -0.11 6.79
C CYS A 449 -19.13 0.42 7.60
N LEU A 450 -19.06 0.19 8.90
CA LEU A 450 -19.97 0.74 9.87
C LEU A 450 -19.20 1.23 11.09
N ARG A 451 -19.76 2.18 11.84
CA ARG A 451 -19.26 2.55 13.18
C ARG A 451 -20.03 1.77 14.23
N VAL A 452 -19.32 1.14 15.13
CA VAL A 452 -19.91 0.43 16.27
C VAL A 452 -20.14 1.43 17.40
N ASP A 453 -21.40 1.86 17.62
CA ASP A 453 -21.76 2.86 18.65
C ASP A 453 -21.98 2.25 20.04
N GLY A 454 -22.00 0.94 20.16
CA GLY A 454 -22.23 0.21 21.41
C GLY A 454 -22.18 -1.30 21.17
N ALA A 455 -22.63 -2.09 22.12
CA ALA A 455 -22.53 -3.55 22.04
C ALA A 455 -23.18 -4.14 20.76
N GLN A 456 -24.29 -3.56 20.32
CA GLN A 456 -25.02 -4.05 19.11
C GLN A 456 -25.45 -2.93 18.17
N ARG A 457 -25.31 -1.66 18.54
CA ARG A 457 -25.71 -0.54 17.67
C ARG A 457 -24.59 -0.18 16.71
N PHE A 458 -24.97 0.16 15.49
CA PHE A 458 -24.06 0.69 14.48
C PHE A 458 -24.65 1.86 13.72
N GLU A 459 -23.77 2.65 13.10
CA GLU A 459 -24.06 3.65 12.08
C GLU A 459 -23.38 3.23 10.77
N ALA A 460 -24.14 3.19 9.67
CA ALA A 460 -23.65 2.86 8.34
C ALA A 460 -23.12 4.09 7.60
N GLU A 461 -22.55 3.88 6.41
CA GLU A 461 -21.95 4.94 5.57
C GLU A 461 -22.97 5.94 5.00
N ASP A 462 -24.22 5.57 4.91
CA ASP A 462 -25.33 6.43 4.51
C ASP A 462 -25.98 7.19 5.68
N GLY A 463 -25.42 7.04 6.88
CA GLY A 463 -25.95 7.63 8.11
C GLY A 463 -27.09 6.83 8.74
N SER A 464 -27.55 5.74 8.14
CA SER A 464 -28.56 4.86 8.73
C SER A 464 -28.01 4.17 9.98
N ARG A 465 -28.88 3.91 10.95
CA ARG A 465 -28.53 3.24 12.20
C ARG A 465 -29.30 1.95 12.35
N GLY A 466 -28.63 0.94 12.87
CA GLY A 466 -29.21 -0.38 13.02
C GLY A 466 -28.61 -1.16 14.19
N PHE A 467 -28.99 -2.43 14.24
CA PHE A 467 -28.48 -3.37 15.23
C PHE A 467 -27.77 -4.53 14.54
N LEU A 468 -26.65 -4.94 15.12
CA LEU A 468 -25.92 -6.14 14.71
C LEU A 468 -26.68 -7.38 15.17
N ASP A 469 -26.64 -8.45 14.39
CA ASP A 469 -27.23 -9.75 14.75
C ASP A 469 -26.57 -10.35 16.00
N ARG A 470 -25.33 -10.02 16.24
CA ARG A 470 -24.53 -10.45 17.40
C ARG A 470 -23.79 -9.28 18.01
N PRO A 471 -23.57 -9.27 19.33
CA PRO A 471 -22.78 -8.24 19.97
C PRO A 471 -21.39 -8.10 19.33
N ALA A 472 -20.98 -6.87 19.09
CA ALA A 472 -19.61 -6.58 18.64
C ALA A 472 -18.61 -6.85 19.78
N PRO A 473 -17.37 -7.21 19.44
CA PRO A 473 -16.28 -7.25 20.43
C PRO A 473 -16.14 -5.91 21.15
N ALA A 474 -15.86 -5.93 22.44
CA ALA A 474 -15.72 -4.71 23.23
C ALA A 474 -14.66 -3.74 22.66
N ALA A 475 -13.60 -4.28 22.06
CA ALA A 475 -12.57 -3.51 21.38
C ALA A 475 -13.05 -2.73 20.14
N ALA A 476 -14.20 -3.12 19.56
CA ALA A 476 -14.77 -2.45 18.39
C ALA A 476 -15.60 -1.21 18.75
N ALA A 477 -15.95 -1.01 20.02
CA ALA A 477 -16.77 0.13 20.44
C ALA A 477 -16.12 1.48 20.07
N GLY A 478 -16.85 2.34 19.41
CA GLY A 478 -16.40 3.63 18.89
C GLY A 478 -15.50 3.54 17.64
N MET A 479 -15.29 2.34 17.08
CA MET A 479 -14.44 2.13 15.90
C MET A 479 -15.26 1.95 14.62
N LEU A 480 -14.66 2.32 13.50
CA LEU A 480 -15.07 1.81 12.20
C LEU A 480 -14.71 0.32 12.12
N ALA A 481 -15.62 -0.46 11.58
CA ALA A 481 -15.43 -1.88 11.35
C ALA A 481 -15.93 -2.28 9.96
N ALA A 482 -15.19 -3.15 9.29
CA ALA A 482 -15.55 -3.77 8.02
C ALA A 482 -15.83 -5.25 8.21
N ALA A 483 -16.50 -5.88 7.23
CA ALA A 483 -16.62 -7.33 7.20
C ALA A 483 -15.24 -7.96 6.97
N GLY A 484 -14.81 -8.81 7.86
CA GLY A 484 -13.55 -9.54 7.80
C GLY A 484 -13.74 -11.06 7.80
N PRO A 485 -12.67 -11.83 7.70
CA PRO A 485 -12.72 -13.29 7.60
C PRO A 485 -13.27 -13.98 8.85
N ALA A 486 -13.14 -13.34 10.01
CA ALA A 486 -13.60 -13.85 11.31
C ALA A 486 -14.79 -13.04 11.89
N GLY A 487 -15.48 -12.25 11.08
CA GLY A 487 -16.54 -11.35 11.51
C GLY A 487 -16.16 -9.89 11.35
N LEU A 488 -16.57 -9.02 12.28
CA LEU A 488 -16.22 -7.60 12.22
C LEU A 488 -14.73 -7.39 12.48
N LEU A 489 -14.08 -6.67 11.57
CA LEU A 489 -12.70 -6.20 11.65
C LEU A 489 -12.69 -4.72 12.02
N PRO A 490 -12.46 -4.34 13.29
CA PRO A 490 -12.31 -2.94 13.67
C PRO A 490 -10.96 -2.41 13.15
N PHE A 491 -10.94 -1.16 12.63
CA PHE A 491 -9.75 -0.66 11.97
C PHE A 491 -9.43 0.82 12.21
N ASP A 492 -10.41 1.69 12.51
CA ASP A 492 -10.16 3.12 12.69
C ASP A 492 -11.16 3.75 13.69
N ARG A 493 -10.71 4.77 14.43
CA ARG A 493 -11.54 5.53 15.39
C ARG A 493 -11.82 6.95 14.94
N GLN A 494 -11.12 7.45 13.98
CA GLN A 494 -11.00 8.89 13.75
C GLN A 494 -11.90 9.39 12.64
N HIS A 495 -12.17 8.56 11.64
CA HIS A 495 -13.07 8.91 10.55
C HIS A 495 -14.50 8.47 10.88
N SER A 496 -15.47 9.23 10.40
CA SER A 496 -16.87 8.75 10.30
C SER A 496 -16.98 7.72 9.17
N PRO A 497 -18.05 6.89 9.14
CA PRO A 497 -18.31 5.98 8.03
C PRO A 497 -18.35 6.69 6.67
N ALA A 498 -18.99 7.87 6.62
CA ALA A 498 -19.12 8.67 5.39
C ALA A 498 -17.76 9.25 4.92
N GLU A 499 -16.92 9.75 5.85
CA GLU A 499 -15.56 10.23 5.53
C GLU A 499 -14.71 9.10 4.96
N TRP A 500 -14.70 7.93 5.62
CA TRP A 500 -13.94 6.79 5.11
C TRP A 500 -14.44 6.35 3.72
N ARG A 501 -15.75 6.32 3.50
CA ARG A 501 -16.29 6.03 2.17
C ARG A 501 -15.79 7.03 1.13
N ALA A 502 -15.79 8.31 1.43
CA ALA A 502 -15.28 9.35 0.52
C ALA A 502 -13.79 9.14 0.19
N ILE A 503 -12.95 8.90 1.21
CA ILE A 503 -11.51 8.61 1.04
C ILE A 503 -11.31 7.34 0.20
N ARG A 504 -12.00 6.25 0.52
CA ARG A 504 -11.91 4.97 -0.17
C ARG A 504 -12.25 5.10 -1.66
N LEU A 505 -13.32 5.82 -1.99
CA LEU A 505 -13.70 6.07 -3.38
C LEU A 505 -12.66 6.91 -4.12
N ARG A 506 -12.06 7.90 -3.48
CA ARG A 506 -10.95 8.69 -4.05
C ARG A 506 -9.70 7.85 -4.28
N LEU A 507 -9.35 7.00 -3.35
CA LEU A 507 -8.23 6.06 -3.53
C LEU A 507 -8.49 5.10 -4.70
N LYS A 508 -9.72 4.57 -4.84
CA LYS A 508 -10.10 3.74 -5.98
C LYS A 508 -10.04 4.50 -7.31
N GLU A 509 -10.50 5.75 -7.32
CA GLU A 509 -10.41 6.62 -8.50
C GLU A 509 -8.95 6.89 -8.88
N ALA A 510 -8.11 7.24 -7.92
CA ALA A 510 -6.70 7.55 -8.17
C ALA A 510 -5.91 6.30 -8.62
N ALA A 511 -6.16 5.13 -8.00
CA ALA A 511 -5.42 3.90 -8.31
C ALA A 511 -5.89 3.21 -9.61
N PHE A 512 -7.21 3.15 -9.83
CA PHE A 512 -7.77 2.40 -10.97
C PHE A 512 -8.35 3.31 -12.05
N GLY A 513 -9.15 4.33 -11.68
CA GLY A 513 -9.80 5.21 -12.66
C GLY A 513 -8.80 6.00 -13.48
N ALA A 514 -7.83 6.65 -12.83
CA ALA A 514 -6.78 7.39 -13.50
C ALA A 514 -5.88 6.47 -14.34
N ASN A 515 -5.55 5.29 -13.82
CA ASN A 515 -4.69 4.32 -14.52
C ASN A 515 -5.40 3.69 -15.73
N LEU A 516 -6.71 3.38 -15.62
CA LEU A 516 -7.51 2.92 -16.75
C LEU A 516 -7.56 3.98 -17.87
N ARG A 517 -7.84 5.26 -17.53
CA ARG A 517 -7.82 6.34 -18.54
C ARG A 517 -6.46 6.47 -19.21
N ARG A 518 -5.39 6.33 -18.44
CA ARG A 518 -4.01 6.33 -18.95
C ARG A 518 -3.78 5.18 -19.93
N ALA A 519 -4.14 3.96 -19.58
CA ALA A 519 -3.97 2.77 -20.40
C ALA A 519 -4.80 2.86 -21.70
N LEU A 520 -6.05 3.34 -21.62
CA LEU A 520 -6.91 3.54 -22.79
C LEU A 520 -6.36 4.62 -23.73
N ARG A 521 -5.82 5.73 -23.20
CA ARG A 521 -5.15 6.74 -24.05
C ARG A 521 -3.92 6.17 -24.75
N THR A 522 -3.17 5.29 -24.10
CA THR A 522 -1.98 4.65 -24.70
C THR A 522 -2.38 3.63 -25.76
N LEU A 523 -3.44 2.85 -25.51
CA LEU A 523 -3.97 1.89 -26.48
C LEU A 523 -4.52 2.62 -27.73
N GLY A 524 -5.26 3.72 -27.53
CA GLY A 524 -5.97 4.43 -28.61
C GLY A 524 -7.15 3.62 -29.15
N GLY A 525 -7.65 4.04 -30.33
CA GLY A 525 -8.71 3.33 -31.04
C GLY A 525 -10.12 3.55 -30.51
N SER A 526 -11.06 2.73 -30.96
CA SER A 526 -12.46 2.77 -30.58
C SER A 526 -12.77 1.85 -29.39
N LEU A 527 -13.79 2.22 -28.61
CA LEU A 527 -14.29 1.42 -27.49
C LEU A 527 -15.71 0.93 -27.77
N PRO A 528 -15.90 -0.12 -28.59
CA PRO A 528 -17.23 -0.58 -28.96
C PRO A 528 -18.01 -1.23 -27.81
N GLN A 529 -17.31 -1.82 -26.88
CA GLN A 529 -17.80 -2.41 -25.63
C GLN A 529 -16.60 -2.63 -24.70
N VAL A 530 -16.79 -2.50 -23.40
CA VAL A 530 -15.78 -2.82 -22.38
C VAL A 530 -16.27 -3.95 -21.48
N LEU A 531 -15.42 -4.98 -21.33
CA LEU A 531 -15.64 -6.09 -20.42
C LEU A 531 -14.63 -6.04 -19.27
N LEU A 532 -15.12 -5.93 -18.04
CA LEU A 532 -14.28 -5.89 -16.82
C LEU A 532 -14.14 -7.30 -16.26
N VAL A 533 -12.92 -7.78 -16.15
CA VAL A 533 -12.57 -9.09 -15.56
C VAL A 533 -11.51 -8.94 -14.48
N GLY A 534 -11.10 -10.05 -13.87
CA GLY A 534 -10.13 -10.07 -12.80
C GLY A 534 -10.71 -9.92 -11.40
N GLY A 535 -9.88 -10.07 -10.40
CA GLY A 535 -10.33 -10.07 -8.99
C GLY A 535 -11.07 -8.81 -8.55
N PRO A 536 -10.48 -7.61 -8.75
CA PRO A 536 -11.10 -6.33 -8.39
C PRO A 536 -12.40 -6.00 -9.13
N ALA A 537 -12.68 -6.61 -10.29
CA ALA A 537 -13.94 -6.42 -11.00
C ALA A 537 -15.19 -6.84 -10.18
N GLY A 538 -15.00 -7.61 -9.10
CA GLY A 538 -16.06 -7.97 -8.16
C GLY A 538 -16.45 -6.87 -7.16
N ASP A 539 -15.74 -5.76 -7.11
CA ASP A 539 -16.01 -4.63 -6.23
C ASP A 539 -16.97 -3.65 -6.90
N ASP A 540 -18.21 -3.53 -6.39
CA ASP A 540 -19.25 -2.68 -6.98
C ASP A 540 -18.91 -1.18 -6.92
N GLU A 541 -18.21 -0.74 -5.88
CA GLU A 541 -17.75 0.65 -5.82
C GLU A 541 -16.68 0.93 -6.89
N LEU A 542 -15.76 -0.01 -7.09
CA LEU A 542 -14.77 0.09 -8.15
C LEU A 542 -15.43 0.08 -9.53
N LEU A 543 -16.43 -0.76 -9.75
CA LEU A 543 -17.21 -0.74 -10.98
C LEU A 543 -17.79 0.66 -11.23
N GLY A 544 -18.40 1.28 -10.23
CA GLY A 544 -18.91 2.65 -10.32
C GLY A 544 -17.85 3.70 -10.62
N VAL A 545 -16.63 3.54 -10.09
CA VAL A 545 -15.49 4.39 -10.39
C VAL A 545 -15.05 4.23 -11.86
N LEU A 546 -14.92 3.00 -12.33
CA LEU A 546 -14.48 2.71 -13.70
C LEU A 546 -15.49 3.17 -14.74
N LEU A 547 -16.81 3.04 -14.46
CA LEU A 547 -17.86 3.57 -15.32
C LEU A 547 -17.72 5.08 -15.55
N ARG A 548 -17.38 5.84 -14.50
CA ARG A 548 -17.12 7.29 -14.63
C ARG A 548 -15.84 7.63 -15.38
N SER A 549 -14.93 6.68 -15.51
CA SER A 549 -13.65 6.84 -16.21
C SER A 549 -13.74 6.52 -17.71
N LEU A 550 -14.90 6.03 -18.18
CA LEU A 550 -15.19 5.66 -19.56
C LEU A 550 -16.17 6.66 -20.19
N PRO A 551 -16.19 6.79 -21.52
CA PRO A 551 -17.23 7.55 -22.22
C PRO A 551 -18.63 7.02 -21.89
N ALA A 552 -19.61 7.90 -21.75
CA ALA A 552 -20.96 7.54 -21.29
C ALA A 552 -21.76 6.66 -22.26
N ASP A 553 -21.38 6.67 -23.53
CA ASP A 553 -22.00 5.91 -24.63
C ASP A 553 -21.40 4.51 -24.82
N VAL A 554 -20.33 4.17 -24.07
CA VAL A 554 -19.67 2.87 -24.18
C VAL A 554 -20.41 1.84 -23.30
N PRO A 555 -20.91 0.73 -23.88
CA PRO A 555 -21.47 -0.37 -23.10
C PRO A 555 -20.40 -1.03 -22.25
N VAL A 556 -20.62 -1.12 -20.95
CA VAL A 556 -19.68 -1.73 -19.99
C VAL A 556 -20.36 -2.89 -19.28
N GLY A 557 -19.70 -4.05 -19.28
CA GLY A 557 -20.16 -5.25 -18.59
C GLY A 557 -19.12 -5.82 -17.63
N ARG A 558 -19.58 -6.38 -16.50
CA ARG A 558 -18.76 -7.28 -15.70
C ARG A 558 -18.75 -8.66 -16.36
N GLY A 559 -17.58 -9.26 -16.51
CA GLY A 559 -17.44 -10.57 -17.12
C GLY A 559 -18.23 -11.64 -16.36
N SER A 560 -18.96 -12.45 -17.13
CA SER A 560 -19.58 -13.72 -16.70
C SER A 560 -18.91 -14.84 -17.50
N VAL A 561 -17.63 -15.04 -17.21
CA VAL A 561 -16.74 -15.94 -17.94
C VAL A 561 -17.31 -17.35 -17.93
N GLY A 562 -17.31 -18.00 -19.09
CA GLY A 562 -17.93 -19.31 -19.27
C GLY A 562 -19.47 -19.28 -19.43
N GLY A 563 -20.12 -18.12 -19.42
CA GLY A 563 -21.57 -18.02 -19.48
C GLY A 563 -22.18 -18.44 -20.83
N THR A 564 -21.39 -18.44 -21.92
CA THR A 564 -21.77 -19.01 -23.23
C THR A 564 -21.33 -20.45 -23.43
N LEU A 565 -20.57 -21.00 -22.48
CA LEU A 565 -20.13 -22.38 -22.50
C LEU A 565 -21.16 -23.30 -21.82
N ASP A 566 -21.10 -24.58 -22.13
CA ASP A 566 -21.86 -25.57 -21.36
C ASP A 566 -21.27 -25.69 -19.94
N GLY A 567 -22.12 -25.66 -18.92
CA GLY A 567 -21.69 -25.79 -17.52
C GLY A 567 -21.89 -24.51 -16.71
N PRO A 568 -21.31 -24.44 -15.49
CA PRO A 568 -21.46 -23.30 -14.58
C PRO A 568 -20.64 -22.11 -15.08
N SER A 569 -21.17 -20.87 -14.93
CA SER A 569 -20.38 -19.67 -15.13
C SER A 569 -19.28 -19.56 -14.05
N ALA A 570 -18.09 -19.13 -14.45
CA ALA A 570 -16.96 -18.88 -13.55
C ALA A 570 -16.96 -17.44 -12.97
N GLY A 571 -17.89 -16.59 -13.41
CA GLY A 571 -17.91 -15.18 -13.00
C GLY A 571 -16.76 -14.37 -13.60
N HIS A 572 -16.39 -13.26 -12.98
CA HIS A 572 -15.44 -12.30 -13.53
C HIS A 572 -13.95 -12.66 -13.35
N ARG A 573 -13.61 -13.66 -12.51
CA ARG A 573 -12.22 -13.87 -12.05
C ARG A 573 -11.37 -14.74 -12.97
N TYR A 574 -11.94 -15.76 -13.56
CA TYR A 574 -11.21 -16.86 -14.17
C TYR A 574 -10.96 -16.69 -15.67
N ALA A 575 -10.90 -15.45 -16.16
CA ALA A 575 -10.80 -15.16 -17.58
C ALA A 575 -9.55 -15.81 -18.21
N ALA A 576 -8.37 -15.60 -17.64
CA ALA A 576 -7.13 -16.18 -18.17
C ALA A 576 -7.14 -17.71 -18.05
N ALA A 577 -7.58 -18.29 -16.94
CA ALA A 577 -7.64 -19.75 -16.76
C ALA A 577 -8.61 -20.42 -17.74
N VAL A 578 -9.80 -19.85 -17.97
CA VAL A 578 -10.77 -20.36 -18.95
C VAL A 578 -10.24 -20.21 -20.36
N GLY A 579 -9.66 -19.05 -20.71
CA GLY A 579 -9.06 -18.82 -22.02
C GLY A 579 -7.91 -19.77 -22.34
N LEU A 580 -7.03 -20.05 -21.38
CA LEU A 580 -5.99 -21.06 -21.52
C LEU A 580 -6.58 -22.45 -21.79
N GLY A 581 -7.64 -22.83 -21.09
CA GLY A 581 -8.32 -24.09 -21.32
C GLY A 581 -8.96 -24.19 -22.71
N LEU A 582 -9.37 -23.06 -23.31
CA LEU A 582 -9.94 -22.97 -24.67
C LEU A 582 -8.89 -22.82 -25.77
N ALA A 583 -7.63 -22.48 -25.45
CA ALA A 583 -6.59 -22.21 -26.45
C ALA A 583 -6.46 -23.34 -27.49
N GLY A 584 -6.19 -22.99 -28.77
CA GLY A 584 -6.08 -23.95 -29.88
C GLY A 584 -7.38 -24.56 -30.38
N ARG A 585 -8.53 -24.07 -29.93
CA ARG A 585 -9.86 -24.37 -30.47
C ARG A 585 -10.31 -23.16 -31.27
N GLY A 586 -10.90 -23.34 -32.46
CA GLY A 586 -11.23 -22.36 -33.49
C GLY A 586 -11.56 -20.91 -33.08
N PRO A 587 -11.80 -20.01 -34.02
CA PRO A 587 -11.76 -18.57 -33.76
C PRO A 587 -12.76 -18.15 -32.68
N ALA A 588 -12.36 -17.21 -31.83
CA ALA A 588 -13.15 -16.62 -30.77
C ALA A 588 -14.54 -16.09 -31.23
N ALA A 589 -14.69 -15.80 -32.54
CA ALA A 589 -15.93 -15.37 -33.16
C ALA A 589 -17.07 -16.42 -33.06
N ASP A 590 -16.76 -17.72 -33.07
CA ASP A 590 -17.75 -18.78 -32.96
C ASP A 590 -18.30 -18.94 -31.52
N LEU A 591 -17.59 -18.42 -30.54
CA LEU A 591 -17.96 -18.50 -29.11
C LEU A 591 -18.77 -17.28 -28.65
N ALA A 592 -18.56 -16.11 -29.26
CA ALA A 592 -19.21 -14.86 -28.88
C ALA A 592 -20.68 -14.74 -29.36
N GLY A 593 -21.10 -15.54 -30.33
CA GLY A 593 -22.45 -15.47 -30.93
C GLY A 593 -23.50 -16.39 -30.27
N ARG A 594 -23.15 -17.24 -29.33
CA ARG A 594 -24.09 -18.15 -28.69
C ARG A 594 -24.85 -17.44 -27.54
N GLY A 595 -26.15 -17.26 -27.72
CA GLY A 595 -27.05 -16.84 -26.64
C GLY A 595 -27.03 -17.83 -25.45
N PRO A 596 -27.54 -17.45 -24.28
CA PRO A 596 -27.60 -18.34 -23.14
C PRO A 596 -28.31 -19.66 -23.54
N ALA A 597 -27.70 -20.79 -23.21
CA ALA A 597 -28.34 -22.09 -23.39
C ALA A 597 -29.71 -22.04 -22.68
N ALA A 598 -30.78 -22.29 -23.41
CA ALA A 598 -32.13 -22.33 -22.84
C ALA A 598 -32.13 -23.42 -21.76
N GLY A 599 -32.18 -23.00 -20.49
CA GLY A 599 -32.42 -23.90 -19.39
C GLY A 599 -33.79 -24.58 -19.57
N PRO A 600 -33.99 -25.80 -19.05
CA PRO A 600 -35.27 -26.47 -19.12
C PRO A 600 -36.35 -25.56 -18.53
N ALA A 601 -37.41 -25.35 -19.28
CA ALA A 601 -38.58 -24.58 -18.81
C ALA A 601 -39.08 -25.19 -17.51
N PRO A 602 -39.45 -24.37 -16.49
CA PRO A 602 -40.07 -24.91 -15.28
C PRO A 602 -41.38 -25.59 -15.68
N GLU A 603 -41.53 -26.87 -15.38
CA GLU A 603 -42.81 -27.57 -15.46
C GLU A 603 -43.78 -26.83 -14.54
N MET A 604 -44.78 -26.19 -15.15
CA MET A 604 -45.94 -25.67 -14.40
C MET A 604 -46.78 -26.87 -14.01
N GLU A 605 -46.67 -27.29 -12.75
CA GLU A 605 -47.71 -28.16 -12.15
C GLU A 605 -49.05 -27.42 -12.18
N ARG A 606 -50.07 -28.14 -12.75
CA ARG A 606 -51.47 -27.74 -12.75
C ARG A 606 -52.12 -28.11 -11.43
#